data_9374ddbd45324144487f42f6bca46b0f
#
_entry.id   9374ddbd45324144487f42f6bca46b0f
#
_cell.length_a   1.000
_cell.length_b   1.000
_cell.length_c   1.000
_cell.angle_alpha   90.00
_cell.angle_beta   90.00
_cell.angle_gamma   90.00
#
_symmetry.space_group_name_H-M   'P 1'
#
loop_
_entity.id
_entity.type
_entity.pdbx_description
1 polymer ?
#
loop_
_entity_poly.entity_id
_entity_poly.type
_entity_poly.pdbx_seq_one_letter_code
_entity_poly.pdbx_strand_id
1 'polypeptide(L)'
;MSSDSGLPARSAFSTTLQIVSVVSFTFVCYLTIGLPIAVLPGFVHEELGLSAVVAGAVISVQYLATLASRPLAGRCADTLGPQRTVLRGLVGCGASGALLLVALLFVRWPAVSLVLLTASRLVLGVGESLVGTGAILWGIGRVGVAHNARVISWNGIATYGALAIGAPLGVAIAHSLNAALLGVLTVALAAGGYWLALRVAPVPLVH
;
A
#
# COMPACT_ATOMS: atom_id res chain seq x y z
N MET A 1 43.48 -4.66 26.63
CA MET A 1 42.56 -5.80 26.97
C MET A 1 41.17 -5.38 26.64
N SER A 2 40.73 -5.82 25.51
CA SER A 2 39.45 -5.49 24.90
C SER A 2 38.40 -6.45 25.43
N SER A 3 37.41 -5.93 26.13
CA SER A 3 36.17 -6.65 26.40
C SER A 3 35.22 -6.43 25.23
N ASP A 4 35.30 -7.32 24.30
CA ASP A 4 34.33 -7.43 23.22
C ASP A 4 32.99 -7.84 23.83
N SER A 5 32.07 -6.89 23.92
CA SER A 5 30.74 -7.09 24.46
C SER A 5 29.90 -7.74 23.36
N GLY A 6 29.83 -9.05 23.36
CA GLY A 6 28.86 -9.84 22.60
C GLY A 6 27.42 -9.44 22.94
N LEU A 7 26.89 -8.43 22.25
CA LEU A 7 25.45 -8.19 22.22
C LEU A 7 24.77 -9.37 21.51
N PRO A 8 23.83 -10.05 22.17
CA PRO A 8 23.39 -11.36 21.73
C PRO A 8 22.57 -11.28 20.43
N ALA A 9 22.79 -12.22 19.54
CA ALA A 9 22.05 -12.43 18.29
C ALA A 9 20.51 -12.39 18.49
N ARG A 10 20.04 -12.69 19.70
CA ARG A 10 18.62 -12.56 20.11
C ARG A 10 18.09 -11.12 20.02
N SER A 11 18.89 -10.09 20.27
CA SER A 11 18.44 -8.69 20.19
C SER A 11 18.26 -8.24 18.74
N ALA A 12 19.16 -8.65 17.85
CA ALA A 12 19.09 -8.32 16.42
C ALA A 12 17.91 -9.00 15.73
N PHE A 13 17.59 -10.23 16.09
CA PHE A 13 16.44 -10.97 15.56
C PHE A 13 15.12 -10.37 16.04
N SER A 14 14.99 -10.04 17.31
CA SER A 14 13.80 -9.40 17.86
C SER A 14 13.52 -8.03 17.24
N THR A 15 14.55 -7.24 17.00
CA THR A 15 14.46 -5.95 16.31
C THR A 15 13.97 -6.12 14.87
N THR A 16 14.51 -7.11 14.13
CA THR A 16 14.06 -7.41 12.77
C THR A 16 12.59 -7.82 12.75
N LEU A 17 12.15 -8.68 13.65
CA LEU A 17 10.77 -9.12 13.73
C LEU A 17 9.80 -7.96 14.01
N GLN A 18 10.21 -7.02 14.88
CA GLN A 18 9.45 -5.80 15.15
C GLN A 18 9.34 -4.90 13.91
N ILE A 19 10.41 -4.75 13.14
CA ILE A 19 10.38 -4.00 11.88
C ILE A 19 9.46 -4.69 10.87
N VAL A 20 9.64 -5.98 10.63
CA VAL A 20 8.86 -6.76 9.65
C VAL A 20 7.37 -6.73 9.98
N SER A 21 7.00 -6.81 11.26
CA SER A 21 5.59 -6.75 11.69
C SER A 21 4.87 -5.46 11.31
N VAL A 22 5.60 -4.34 11.16
CA VAL A 22 5.02 -3.04 10.77
C VAL A 22 5.16 -2.79 9.27
N VAL A 23 6.30 -3.16 8.70
CA VAL A 23 6.57 -3.02 7.27
C VAL A 23 5.68 -3.95 6.42
N SER A 24 5.14 -5.02 7.01
CA SER A 24 4.13 -5.86 6.36
C SER A 24 2.88 -5.09 5.91
N PHE A 25 2.53 -3.98 6.57
CA PHE A 25 1.42 -3.11 6.13
C PHE A 25 1.76 -2.35 4.85
N THR A 26 3.03 -1.95 4.68
CA THR A 26 3.53 -1.42 3.41
C THR A 26 3.45 -2.50 2.33
N PHE A 27 3.87 -3.74 2.61
CA PHE A 27 3.76 -4.84 1.67
C PHE A 27 2.30 -5.06 1.22
N VAL A 28 1.35 -5.13 2.16
CA VAL A 28 -0.08 -5.27 1.86
C VAL A 28 -0.56 -4.11 0.98
N CYS A 29 -0.25 -2.86 1.33
CA CYS A 29 -0.62 -1.69 0.56
C CYS A 29 -0.08 -1.75 -0.87
N TYR A 30 1.21 -2.03 -1.05
CA TYR A 30 1.81 -2.10 -2.38
C TYR A 30 1.38 -3.34 -3.17
N LEU A 31 0.95 -4.40 -2.50
CA LEU A 31 0.32 -5.53 -3.18
C LEU A 31 -1.04 -5.13 -3.80
N THR A 32 -1.82 -4.28 -3.11
CA THR A 32 -3.07 -3.73 -3.67
C THR A 32 -2.83 -2.80 -4.88
N ILE A 33 -1.63 -2.21 -4.99
CA ILE A 33 -1.19 -1.45 -6.17
C ILE A 33 -0.71 -2.41 -7.26
N GLY A 34 0.14 -3.36 -6.91
CA GLY A 34 0.79 -4.29 -7.83
C GLY A 34 -0.19 -5.18 -8.59
N LEU A 35 -1.22 -5.69 -7.90
CA LEU A 35 -2.22 -6.58 -8.52
C LEU A 35 -2.87 -5.98 -9.77
N PRO A 36 -3.43 -4.77 -9.77
CA PRO A 36 -4.09 -4.22 -10.96
C PRO A 36 -3.13 -3.51 -11.92
N ILE A 37 -1.92 -3.11 -11.51
CA ILE A 37 -1.09 -2.17 -12.28
C ILE A 37 -0.74 -2.67 -13.69
N ALA A 38 -0.50 -3.96 -13.85
CA ALA A 38 -0.14 -4.55 -15.14
C ALA A 38 -1.38 -4.88 -16.01
N VAL A 39 -2.56 -4.93 -15.41
CA VAL A 39 -3.83 -5.26 -16.09
C VAL A 39 -4.55 -4.01 -16.58
N LEU A 40 -4.46 -2.92 -15.82
CA LEU A 40 -5.21 -1.69 -16.11
C LEU A 40 -4.94 -1.06 -17.48
N PRO A 41 -3.70 -1.03 -18.02
CA PRO A 41 -3.46 -0.48 -19.36
C PRO A 41 -4.24 -1.24 -20.44
N GLY A 42 -4.23 -2.57 -20.40
CA GLY A 42 -5.01 -3.42 -21.31
C GLY A 42 -6.51 -3.20 -21.14
N PHE A 43 -7.01 -3.18 -19.92
CA PHE A 43 -8.42 -2.92 -19.62
C PHE A 43 -8.91 -1.58 -20.22
N VAL A 44 -8.16 -0.50 -20.01
CA VAL A 44 -8.54 0.83 -20.52
C VAL A 44 -8.46 0.88 -22.04
N HIS A 45 -7.48 0.24 -22.66
CA HIS A 45 -7.26 0.28 -24.09
C HIS A 45 -8.16 -0.69 -24.84
N GLU A 46 -8.21 -1.95 -24.43
CA GLU A 46 -8.88 -3.03 -25.16
C GLU A 46 -10.36 -3.14 -24.80
N GLU A 47 -10.70 -3.06 -23.50
CA GLU A 47 -12.08 -3.25 -23.05
C GLU A 47 -12.90 -1.94 -23.09
N LEU A 48 -12.31 -0.79 -22.73
CA LEU A 48 -13.00 0.49 -22.78
C LEU A 48 -12.84 1.20 -24.14
N GLY A 49 -11.96 0.73 -25.02
CA GLY A 49 -11.72 1.33 -26.35
C GLY A 49 -11.05 2.71 -26.30
N LEU A 50 -10.32 3.01 -25.21
CA LEU A 50 -9.70 4.32 -25.00
C LEU A 50 -8.20 4.29 -25.41
N SER A 51 -7.59 5.47 -25.58
CA SER A 51 -6.19 5.54 -25.98
C SER A 51 -5.23 5.12 -24.87
N ALA A 52 -4.04 4.64 -25.25
CA ALA A 52 -2.96 4.33 -24.30
C ALA A 52 -2.54 5.55 -23.45
N VAL A 53 -2.71 6.77 -24.00
CA VAL A 53 -2.46 8.02 -23.25
C VAL A 53 -3.42 8.16 -22.07
N VAL A 54 -4.71 7.85 -22.28
CA VAL A 54 -5.73 7.85 -21.21
C VAL A 54 -5.39 6.79 -20.15
N ALA A 55 -4.98 5.59 -20.57
CA ALA A 55 -4.54 4.55 -19.65
C ALA A 55 -3.36 5.02 -18.78
N GLY A 56 -2.35 5.62 -19.39
CA GLY A 56 -1.20 6.19 -18.67
C GLY A 56 -1.60 7.32 -17.73
N ALA A 57 -2.52 8.20 -18.13
CA ALA A 57 -3.01 9.29 -17.30
C ALA A 57 -3.73 8.77 -16.04
N VAL A 58 -4.60 7.76 -16.16
CA VAL A 58 -5.30 7.13 -15.04
C VAL A 58 -4.32 6.54 -14.02
N ILE A 59 -3.26 5.88 -14.49
CA ILE A 59 -2.24 5.32 -13.60
C ILE A 59 -1.44 6.45 -12.93
N SER A 60 -1.07 7.48 -13.69
CA SER A 60 -0.26 8.60 -13.20
C SER A 60 -0.96 9.42 -12.12
N VAL A 61 -2.29 9.53 -12.19
CA VAL A 61 -3.12 10.23 -11.19
C VAL A 61 -2.89 9.68 -9.78
N GLN A 62 -2.67 8.38 -9.62
CA GLN A 62 -2.34 7.78 -8.31
C GLN A 62 -1.07 8.40 -7.72
N TYR A 63 0.01 8.48 -8.52
CA TYR A 63 1.28 9.01 -8.04
C TYR A 63 1.21 10.51 -7.72
N LEU A 64 0.42 11.26 -8.49
CA LEU A 64 0.13 12.67 -8.17
C LEU A 64 -0.62 12.80 -6.84
N ALA A 65 -1.63 11.94 -6.61
CA ALA A 65 -2.37 11.92 -5.35
C ALA A 65 -1.48 11.52 -4.17
N THR A 66 -0.58 10.53 -4.36
CA THR A 66 0.41 10.13 -3.36
C THR A 66 1.32 11.29 -2.98
N LEU A 67 1.85 12.00 -3.98
CA LEU A 67 2.74 13.14 -3.75
C LEU A 67 2.01 14.28 -3.04
N ALA A 68 0.83 14.67 -3.54
CA ALA A 68 0.04 15.76 -2.99
C ALA A 68 -0.46 15.49 -1.56
N SER A 69 -0.69 14.23 -1.20
CA SER A 69 -1.16 13.83 0.13
C SER A 69 -0.05 13.60 1.17
N ARG A 70 1.23 13.67 0.80
CA ARG A 70 2.35 13.50 1.75
C ARG A 70 2.30 14.44 2.96
N PRO A 71 2.02 15.74 2.81
CA PRO A 71 1.87 16.63 3.97
C PRO A 71 0.72 16.22 4.88
N LEU A 72 -0.39 15.74 4.30
CA LEU A 72 -1.53 15.21 5.07
C LEU A 72 -1.12 13.96 5.86
N ALA A 73 -0.40 13.05 5.24
CA ALA A 73 0.08 11.82 5.89
C ALA A 73 1.02 12.14 7.07
N GLY A 74 1.94 13.09 6.90
CA GLY A 74 2.79 13.58 7.99
C GLY A 74 1.98 14.13 9.16
N ARG A 75 1.08 15.08 8.89
CA ARG A 75 0.20 15.65 9.91
C ARG A 75 -0.67 14.60 10.62
N CYS A 76 -1.20 13.63 9.89
CA CYS A 76 -1.94 12.52 10.49
C CYS A 76 -1.06 11.70 11.44
N ALA A 77 0.18 11.39 11.04
CA ALA A 77 1.09 10.64 11.88
C ALA A 77 1.49 11.39 13.16
N ASP A 78 1.69 12.71 13.05
CA ASP A 78 2.07 13.57 14.18
C ASP A 78 0.90 13.78 15.17
N THR A 79 -0.32 13.91 14.67
CA THR A 79 -1.49 14.24 15.51
C THR A 79 -2.25 13.04 16.03
N LEU A 80 -2.36 11.96 15.25
CA LEU A 80 -3.17 10.77 15.57
C LEU A 80 -2.33 9.56 15.94
N GLY A 81 -1.04 9.63 15.64
CA GLY A 81 -0.09 8.55 15.78
C GLY A 81 0.04 7.65 14.54
N PRO A 82 1.20 6.99 14.43
CA PRO A 82 1.55 6.21 13.24
C PRO A 82 0.58 5.06 12.95
N GLN A 83 0.16 4.32 13.99
CA GLN A 83 -0.79 3.21 13.83
C GLN A 83 -2.12 3.66 13.22
N ARG A 84 -2.72 4.74 13.76
CA ARG A 84 -4.00 5.26 13.25
C ARG A 84 -3.86 5.78 11.82
N THR A 85 -2.69 6.29 11.47
CA THR A 85 -2.39 6.74 10.11
C THR A 85 -2.37 5.56 9.15
N VAL A 86 -1.71 4.44 9.52
CA VAL A 86 -1.75 3.18 8.74
C VAL A 86 -3.17 2.65 8.61
N LEU A 87 -3.95 2.60 9.69
CA LEU A 87 -5.35 2.13 9.65
C LEU A 87 -6.20 2.94 8.68
N ARG A 88 -6.09 4.28 8.68
CA ARG A 88 -6.79 5.16 7.72
C ARG A 88 -6.35 4.91 6.29
N GLY A 89 -5.05 4.71 6.07
CA GLY A 89 -4.52 4.37 4.76
C GLY A 89 -5.05 3.04 4.23
N LEU A 90 -5.14 2.02 5.08
CA LEU A 90 -5.70 0.71 4.71
C LEU A 90 -7.21 0.80 4.39
N VAL A 91 -7.96 1.64 5.10
CA VAL A 91 -9.36 1.94 4.73
C VAL A 91 -9.42 2.57 3.33
N GLY A 92 -8.51 3.51 3.02
CA GLY A 92 -8.36 4.07 1.68
C GLY A 92 -8.05 3.02 0.61
N CYS A 93 -7.14 2.07 0.89
CA CYS A 93 -6.84 0.96 -0.01
C CYS A 93 -8.08 0.08 -0.25
N GLY A 94 -8.85 -0.23 0.80
CA GLY A 94 -10.10 -0.99 0.69
C GLY A 94 -11.16 -0.26 -0.15
N ALA A 95 -11.37 1.03 0.11
CA ALA A 95 -12.29 1.87 -0.66
C ALA A 95 -11.87 1.95 -2.15
N SER A 96 -10.58 2.07 -2.42
CA SER A 96 -10.03 2.00 -3.78
C SER A 96 -10.34 0.65 -4.44
N GLY A 97 -10.18 -0.46 -3.71
CA GLY A 97 -10.52 -1.80 -4.21
C GLY A 97 -11.99 -1.95 -4.55
N ALA A 98 -12.88 -1.39 -3.73
CA ALA A 98 -14.32 -1.38 -4.00
C ALA A 98 -14.66 -0.55 -5.27
N LEU A 99 -14.07 0.64 -5.41
CA LEU A 99 -14.21 1.46 -6.61
C LEU A 99 -13.65 0.76 -7.85
N LEU A 100 -12.51 0.09 -7.72
CA LEU A 100 -11.93 -0.71 -8.80
C LEU A 100 -12.87 -1.85 -9.22
N LEU A 101 -13.42 -2.58 -8.26
CA LEU A 101 -14.38 -3.66 -8.53
C LEU A 101 -15.58 -3.13 -9.34
N VAL A 102 -16.17 -2.04 -8.87
CA VAL A 102 -17.31 -1.42 -9.57
C VAL A 102 -16.90 -0.95 -10.96
N ALA A 103 -15.75 -0.30 -11.12
CA ALA A 103 -15.24 0.15 -12.42
C ALA A 103 -15.12 -1.03 -13.42
N LEU A 104 -14.56 -2.16 -12.97
CA LEU A 104 -14.39 -3.36 -13.81
C LEU A 104 -15.71 -4.04 -14.17
N LEU A 105 -16.77 -3.86 -13.37
CA LEU A 105 -18.11 -4.36 -13.68
C LEU A 105 -18.86 -3.47 -14.67
N PHE A 106 -18.51 -2.18 -14.77
CA PHE A 106 -19.19 -1.20 -15.63
C PHE A 106 -18.54 -1.05 -17.02
N VAL A 107 -17.98 -2.13 -17.59
CA VAL A 107 -17.34 -2.14 -18.93
C VAL A 107 -18.26 -1.59 -20.03
N ARG A 108 -19.56 -1.88 -19.97
CA ARG A 108 -20.55 -1.42 -20.96
C ARG A 108 -20.78 0.10 -20.96
N TRP A 109 -20.23 0.80 -19.95
CA TRP A 109 -20.37 2.25 -19.78
C TRP A 109 -18.96 2.86 -19.63
N PRO A 110 -18.19 2.98 -20.73
CA PRO A 110 -16.77 3.34 -20.66
C PRO A 110 -16.47 4.62 -19.87
N ALA A 111 -17.31 5.65 -20.02
CA ALA A 111 -17.17 6.91 -19.29
C ALA A 111 -17.33 6.72 -17.76
N VAL A 112 -18.34 5.93 -17.34
CA VAL A 112 -18.57 5.64 -15.92
C VAL A 112 -17.44 4.81 -15.35
N SER A 113 -17.02 3.77 -16.07
CA SER A 113 -15.89 2.91 -15.69
C SER A 113 -14.61 3.73 -15.53
N LEU A 114 -14.31 4.63 -16.48
CA LEU A 114 -13.14 5.50 -16.43
C LEU A 114 -13.15 6.44 -15.22
N VAL A 115 -14.28 7.06 -14.91
CA VAL A 115 -14.44 7.95 -13.74
C VAL A 115 -14.22 7.17 -12.45
N LEU A 116 -14.84 6.01 -12.30
CA LEU A 116 -14.70 5.14 -11.13
C LEU A 116 -13.26 4.64 -10.98
N LEU A 117 -12.61 4.28 -12.08
CA LEU A 117 -11.22 3.84 -12.10
C LEU A 117 -10.29 4.98 -11.68
N THR A 118 -10.50 6.18 -12.21
CA THR A 118 -9.73 7.37 -11.83
C THR A 118 -9.92 7.71 -10.34
N ALA A 119 -11.15 7.68 -9.86
CA ALA A 119 -11.46 7.87 -8.44
C ALA A 119 -10.78 6.81 -7.56
N SER A 120 -10.80 5.54 -7.99
CA SER A 120 -10.07 4.45 -7.32
C SER A 120 -8.58 4.79 -7.19
N ARG A 121 -7.93 5.27 -8.26
CA ARG A 121 -6.50 5.61 -8.25
C ARG A 121 -6.19 6.80 -7.36
N LEU A 122 -7.04 7.83 -7.34
CA LEU A 122 -6.90 8.97 -6.43
C LEU A 122 -6.96 8.54 -4.96
N VAL A 123 -7.98 7.75 -4.62
CA VAL A 123 -8.17 7.25 -3.24
C VAL A 123 -7.00 6.34 -2.84
N LEU A 124 -6.53 5.49 -3.76
CA LEU A 124 -5.39 4.62 -3.51
C LEU A 124 -4.11 5.41 -3.24
N GLY A 125 -3.85 6.47 -4.01
CA GLY A 125 -2.67 7.32 -3.81
C GLY A 125 -2.65 7.98 -2.43
N VAL A 126 -3.80 8.47 -1.95
CA VAL A 126 -3.93 8.98 -0.58
C VAL A 126 -3.68 7.87 0.45
N GLY A 127 -4.29 6.69 0.25
CA GLY A 127 -4.09 5.52 1.10
C GLY A 127 -2.62 5.09 1.18
N GLU A 128 -1.95 5.01 0.03
CA GLU A 128 -0.51 4.71 -0.09
C GLU A 128 0.36 5.69 0.70
N SER A 129 0.10 6.98 0.57
CA SER A 129 0.83 8.02 1.31
C SER A 129 0.68 7.86 2.82
N LEU A 130 -0.54 7.59 3.30
CA LEU A 130 -0.82 7.36 4.73
C LEU A 130 -0.14 6.08 5.25
N VAL A 131 -0.26 4.95 4.53
CA VAL A 131 0.36 3.69 4.95
C VAL A 131 1.88 3.82 4.95
N GLY A 132 2.48 4.33 3.87
CA GLY A 132 3.93 4.42 3.74
C GLY A 132 4.56 5.31 4.81
N THR A 133 3.98 6.50 5.04
CA THR A 133 4.46 7.41 6.09
C THR A 133 4.23 6.82 7.48
N GLY A 134 3.04 6.31 7.74
CA GLY A 134 2.68 5.74 9.04
C GLY A 134 3.53 4.51 9.39
N ALA A 135 3.74 3.59 8.45
CA ALA A 135 4.52 2.37 8.69
C ALA A 135 5.99 2.66 9.01
N ILE A 136 6.62 3.60 8.29
CA ILE A 136 8.01 4.01 8.57
C ILE A 136 8.12 4.61 9.98
N LEU A 137 7.26 5.58 10.32
CA LEU A 137 7.27 6.22 11.63
C LEU A 137 6.93 5.24 12.76
N TRP A 138 5.99 4.32 12.52
CA TRP A 138 5.67 3.27 13.48
C TRP A 138 6.85 2.32 13.72
N GLY A 139 7.54 1.92 12.64
CA GLY A 139 8.75 1.10 12.72
C GLY A 139 9.84 1.79 13.52
N ILE A 140 10.15 3.06 13.22
CA ILE A 140 11.17 3.85 13.93
C ILE A 140 10.79 4.00 15.41
N GLY A 141 9.54 4.30 15.70
CA GLY A 141 9.06 4.43 17.09
C GLY A 141 9.18 3.14 17.90
N ARG A 142 9.13 1.96 17.26
CA ARG A 142 9.28 0.66 17.94
C ARG A 142 10.73 0.26 18.21
N VAL A 143 11.63 0.55 17.27
CA VAL A 143 13.02 0.07 17.36
C VAL A 143 14.01 1.17 17.71
N GLY A 144 13.57 2.43 17.74
CA GLY A 144 14.39 3.60 18.02
C GLY A 144 15.09 4.16 16.78
N VAL A 145 15.44 5.46 16.87
CA VAL A 145 16.05 6.24 15.77
C VAL A 145 17.38 5.66 15.29
N ALA A 146 18.13 4.99 16.16
CA ALA A 146 19.38 4.32 15.80
C ALA A 146 19.22 3.25 14.70
N HIS A 147 17.99 2.70 14.53
CA HIS A 147 17.69 1.68 13.53
C HIS A 147 16.93 2.23 12.30
N ASN A 148 16.87 3.56 12.14
CA ASN A 148 16.12 4.23 11.07
C ASN A 148 16.47 3.70 9.65
N ALA A 149 17.78 3.63 9.33
CA ALA A 149 18.25 3.11 8.05
C ALA A 149 17.74 1.69 7.78
N ARG A 150 17.69 0.85 8.82
CA ARG A 150 17.19 -0.54 8.71
C ARG A 150 15.68 -0.59 8.46
N VAL A 151 14.90 0.26 9.13
CA VAL A 151 13.45 0.38 8.88
C VAL A 151 13.18 0.80 7.44
N ILE A 152 13.88 1.83 6.94
CA ILE A 152 13.75 2.32 5.56
C ILE A 152 14.12 1.23 4.55
N SER A 153 15.20 0.48 4.78
CA SER A 153 15.63 -0.61 3.89
C SER A 153 14.58 -1.73 3.83
N TRP A 154 14.06 -2.17 4.97
CA TRP A 154 13.00 -3.18 5.01
C TRP A 154 11.71 -2.69 4.38
N ASN A 155 11.36 -1.41 4.55
CA ASN A 155 10.22 -0.80 3.89
C ASN A 155 10.38 -0.80 2.36
N GLY A 156 11.58 -0.53 1.84
CA GLY A 156 11.90 -0.64 0.42
C GLY A 156 11.76 -2.07 -0.10
N ILE A 157 12.26 -3.06 0.65
CA ILE A 157 12.10 -4.49 0.31
C ILE A 157 10.62 -4.87 0.23
N ALA A 158 9.81 -4.42 1.20
CA ALA A 158 8.37 -4.68 1.20
C ALA A 158 7.66 -4.02 0.01
N THR A 159 8.00 -2.77 -0.30
CA THR A 159 7.46 -2.02 -1.44
C THR A 159 7.71 -2.73 -2.77
N TYR A 160 8.97 -2.95 -3.10
CA TYR A 160 9.35 -3.53 -4.38
C TYR A 160 9.04 -5.03 -4.46
N GLY A 161 9.15 -5.75 -3.35
CA GLY A 161 8.74 -7.15 -3.27
C GLY A 161 7.24 -7.34 -3.54
N ALA A 162 6.41 -6.48 -2.98
CA ALA A 162 4.97 -6.51 -3.22
C ALA A 162 4.62 -6.22 -4.69
N LEU A 163 5.29 -5.24 -5.33
CA LEU A 163 5.09 -4.94 -6.75
C LEU A 163 5.56 -6.10 -7.64
N ALA A 164 6.73 -6.66 -7.34
CA ALA A 164 7.31 -7.77 -8.10
C ALA A 164 6.44 -9.03 -8.08
N ILE A 165 5.75 -9.28 -6.97
CA ILE A 165 4.82 -10.41 -6.83
C ILE A 165 3.44 -10.04 -7.37
N GLY A 166 2.96 -8.83 -7.06
CA GLY A 166 1.60 -8.38 -7.36
C GLY A 166 1.31 -8.28 -8.84
N ALA A 167 2.23 -7.73 -9.63
CA ALA A 167 2.00 -7.50 -11.05
C ALA A 167 1.81 -8.83 -11.84
N PRO A 168 2.70 -9.82 -11.77
CA PRO A 168 2.49 -11.09 -12.47
C PRO A 168 1.29 -11.88 -11.91
N LEU A 169 1.06 -11.82 -10.58
CA LEU A 169 -0.11 -12.46 -9.97
C LEU A 169 -1.41 -11.82 -10.46
N GLY A 170 -1.47 -10.51 -10.57
CA GLY A 170 -2.62 -9.79 -11.11
C GLY A 170 -2.95 -10.17 -12.54
N VAL A 171 -1.92 -10.26 -13.41
CA VAL A 171 -2.09 -10.72 -14.80
C VAL A 171 -2.60 -12.16 -14.83
N ALA A 172 -2.02 -13.06 -14.03
CA ALA A 172 -2.45 -14.46 -13.97
C ALA A 172 -3.91 -14.59 -13.56
N ILE A 173 -4.35 -13.84 -12.53
CA ILE A 173 -5.73 -13.84 -12.06
C ILE A 173 -6.69 -13.28 -13.12
N ALA A 174 -6.35 -12.15 -13.74
CA ALA A 174 -7.20 -11.52 -14.76
C ALA A 174 -7.40 -12.44 -15.98
N HIS A 175 -6.34 -13.09 -16.43
CA HIS A 175 -6.40 -14.00 -17.58
C HIS A 175 -7.08 -15.34 -17.28
N SER A 176 -6.82 -15.93 -16.11
CA SER A 176 -7.29 -17.28 -15.79
C SER A 176 -8.70 -17.31 -15.20
N LEU A 177 -9.13 -16.22 -14.56
CA LEU A 177 -10.37 -16.15 -13.82
C LEU A 177 -11.24 -14.96 -14.28
N ASN A 178 -11.03 -13.79 -13.69
CA ASN A 178 -11.75 -12.56 -14.01
C ASN A 178 -11.03 -11.34 -13.44
N ALA A 179 -10.92 -10.28 -14.23
CA ALA A 179 -10.31 -9.03 -13.78
C ALA A 179 -11.02 -8.40 -12.55
N ALA A 180 -12.34 -8.59 -12.40
CA ALA A 180 -13.11 -8.07 -11.26
C ALA A 180 -12.61 -8.64 -9.91
N LEU A 181 -12.01 -9.84 -9.89
CA LEU A 181 -11.41 -10.42 -8.70
C LEU A 181 -10.25 -9.57 -8.13
N LEU A 182 -9.60 -8.76 -8.96
CA LEU A 182 -8.56 -7.83 -8.48
C LEU A 182 -9.13 -6.82 -7.49
N GLY A 183 -10.33 -6.31 -7.75
CA GLY A 183 -11.03 -5.43 -6.80
C GLY A 183 -11.38 -6.14 -5.50
N VAL A 184 -11.92 -7.36 -5.57
CA VAL A 184 -12.25 -8.18 -4.40
C VAL A 184 -11.01 -8.48 -3.57
N LEU A 185 -9.91 -8.90 -4.21
CA LEU A 185 -8.65 -9.19 -3.53
C LEU A 185 -8.06 -7.95 -2.87
N THR A 186 -8.14 -6.79 -3.53
CA THR A 186 -7.70 -5.51 -2.95
C THR A 186 -8.46 -5.19 -1.66
N VAL A 187 -9.80 -5.35 -1.67
CA VAL A 187 -10.63 -5.16 -0.47
C VAL A 187 -10.25 -6.17 0.62
N ALA A 188 -10.11 -7.45 0.27
CA ALA A 188 -9.78 -8.51 1.22
C ALA A 188 -8.41 -8.30 1.87
N LEU A 189 -7.40 -7.94 1.07
CA LEU A 189 -6.05 -7.62 1.55
C LEU A 189 -6.04 -6.40 2.48
N ALA A 190 -6.75 -5.34 2.11
CA ALA A 190 -6.88 -4.14 2.93
C ALA A 190 -7.59 -4.42 4.25
N ALA A 191 -8.68 -5.20 4.23
CA ALA A 191 -9.42 -5.61 5.44
C ALA A 191 -8.57 -6.51 6.35
N GLY A 192 -7.85 -7.48 5.79
CA GLY A 192 -6.92 -8.32 6.52
C GLY A 192 -5.78 -7.53 7.15
N GLY A 193 -5.17 -6.62 6.39
CA GLY A 193 -4.15 -5.70 6.88
C GLY A 193 -4.67 -4.78 8.00
N TYR A 194 -5.89 -4.26 7.85
CA TYR A 194 -6.54 -3.44 8.87
C TYR A 194 -6.72 -4.21 10.19
N TRP A 195 -7.27 -5.42 10.10
CA TRP A 195 -7.47 -6.27 11.27
C TRP A 195 -6.15 -6.65 11.96
N LEU A 196 -5.10 -6.96 11.18
CA LEU A 196 -3.77 -7.22 11.73
C LEU A 196 -3.17 -5.96 12.38
N ALA A 197 -3.34 -4.77 11.78
CA ALA A 197 -2.84 -3.52 12.32
C ALA A 197 -3.47 -3.17 13.68
N LEU A 198 -4.72 -3.55 13.93
CA LEU A 198 -5.37 -3.40 15.24
C LEU A 198 -4.70 -4.25 16.34
N ARG A 199 -4.04 -5.35 15.98
CA ARG A 199 -3.39 -6.27 16.92
C ARG A 199 -1.94 -5.90 17.25
N VAL A 200 -1.33 -5.05 16.45
CA VAL A 200 0.03 -4.59 16.69
C VAL A 200 0.02 -3.41 17.66
N ALA A 201 0.84 -3.46 18.71
CA ALA A 201 0.87 -2.43 19.75
C ALA A 201 1.19 -1.04 19.17
N PRO A 202 0.43 0.00 19.57
CA PRO A 202 0.72 1.38 19.18
C PRO A 202 2.02 1.87 19.82
N VAL A 203 2.60 2.91 19.23
CA VAL A 203 3.74 3.63 19.80
C VAL A 203 3.23 4.95 20.37
N PRO A 204 3.69 5.37 21.57
CA PRO A 204 3.34 6.67 22.14
C PRO A 204 3.68 7.81 21.18
N LEU A 205 2.85 8.85 21.17
CA LEU A 205 3.18 10.10 20.50
C LEU A 205 4.36 10.73 21.25
N VAL A 206 5.44 10.99 20.54
CA VAL A 206 6.55 11.79 21.08
C VAL A 206 6.15 13.25 20.89
N HIS A 207 5.77 13.90 21.97
CA HIS A 207 5.51 15.36 22.01
C HIS A 207 6.83 16.09 22.22
#